data_408b6f4969df0929aecf8162f015351e
#
_entry.id   408b6f4969df0929aecf8162f015351e
#
_cell.length_a   1.000
_cell.length_b   1.000
_cell.length_c   1.000
_cell.angle_alpha   90.00
_cell.angle_beta   90.00
_cell.angle_gamma   90.00
#
_symmetry.space_group_name_H-M   'P 1'
#
loop_
_entity.id
_entity.type
_entity.pdbx_description
1 polymer ?
#
loop_
_entity_poly.entity_id
_entity_poly.type
_entity_poly.pdbx_seq_one_letter_code
_entity_poly.pdbx_strand_id
1 'polypeptide(L)'
;MSHLNRFLQRLFPHAAVAVTFFLMLVMTWPARSGAAAPPAYLQARAAHLEAPATYFETPAAYLGLPRSSPEAQGIASRDILDFVQAADEQIDMMNSFMLIRHGRVVAEAWWAPYDAETPHILYSLSKSFTSTAVGLAISEGKLSLDDQVLKFFPDDAPPQPSDNLRAMRVRDLLRMATGNQTEAQLRDAATKDEPWTRIFLAHPVPFKPGTHFLYNSPGTYMLSAIVQKVTGMTVLDYLRPRLFEPLGFKDPSWVTSPQGISAGAYGLMVRTEEIARFGQLYLQKGAWRGRQLVPAAWVQEATSLKTANGSAPTSDWDQGYGYQFWRCRHNAYRGDGAFGQYCIVIPEQDAVVAITSGVRNMQSVMNLVWDKLLPAMKTRPLPEDPASRKALQEKLASLAVKMPAGRPTSPAAARVSGKWYEFPKNDTSIQAVQLDLNSESPALIVRTAGGEKRTPIGLRAWAKSRGGFSNGIDQFLSVPAEPLLAASGAWTSDDVFTVKIVAYETPFYSAMSFRFEGDRLQLDAEHNVGFGPTKLPRLEGQVAYAAK
;
A
#
# COMPACT_ATOMS: atom_id res chain seq x y z
N MET A 1 22.65 -16.99 -20.04
CA MET A 1 22.80 -16.62 -18.60
C MET A 1 23.02 -15.12 -18.59
N SER A 2 21.91 -14.43 -18.59
CA SER A 2 21.86 -13.02 -18.91
C SER A 2 21.50 -12.19 -17.66
N HIS A 3 21.42 -10.92 -17.83
CA HIS A 3 21.19 -9.86 -16.86
C HIS A 3 20.19 -10.13 -15.71
N LEU A 4 19.24 -11.07 -15.85
CA LEU A 4 18.25 -11.41 -14.81
C LEU A 4 18.88 -12.12 -13.61
N ASN A 5 19.86 -13.01 -13.84
CA ASN A 5 20.54 -13.72 -12.74
C ASN A 5 21.44 -12.76 -11.92
N ARG A 6 21.98 -11.71 -12.55
CA ARG A 6 22.74 -10.66 -11.85
C ARG A 6 21.84 -9.71 -11.07
N PHE A 7 20.60 -9.52 -11.52
CA PHE A 7 19.61 -8.68 -10.83
C PHE A 7 19.05 -9.39 -9.60
N LEU A 8 18.70 -10.68 -9.71
CA LEU A 8 18.22 -11.49 -8.57
C LEU A 8 19.32 -11.81 -7.57
N GLN A 9 20.54 -12.05 -8.01
CA GLN A 9 21.70 -12.20 -7.11
C GLN A 9 22.07 -10.90 -6.39
N ARG A 10 21.76 -9.74 -6.96
CA ARG A 10 21.88 -8.44 -6.29
C ARG A 10 20.78 -8.16 -5.29
N LEU A 11 19.62 -8.81 -5.42
CA LEU A 11 18.48 -8.64 -4.50
C LEU A 11 18.52 -9.59 -3.30
N PHE A 12 19.24 -10.75 -3.38
CA PHE A 12 19.28 -11.77 -2.33
C PHE A 12 20.61 -12.54 -2.26
N PRO A 13 21.74 -11.92 -1.86
CA PRO A 13 23.04 -12.60 -1.85
C PRO A 13 23.24 -13.65 -0.75
N HIS A 14 22.37 -13.80 0.26
CA HIS A 14 22.62 -14.63 1.46
C HIS A 14 21.48 -15.52 1.95
N ALA A 15 20.49 -15.84 1.15
CA ALA A 15 19.42 -16.76 1.57
C ALA A 15 19.85 -18.26 1.66
N ALA A 16 21.08 -18.59 1.28
CA ALA A 16 21.53 -20.00 1.18
C ALA A 16 22.40 -20.51 2.33
N VAL A 17 22.75 -19.72 3.35
CA VAL A 17 23.70 -20.13 4.40
C VAL A 17 23.12 -20.15 5.82
N ALA A 18 21.93 -19.65 6.06
CA ALA A 18 21.36 -19.52 7.42
C ALA A 18 20.53 -20.72 7.93
N VAL A 19 20.37 -21.80 7.17
CA VAL A 19 19.50 -22.95 7.56
C VAL A 19 20.25 -24.08 8.25
N THR A 20 21.59 -24.08 8.33
CA THR A 20 22.35 -25.24 8.82
C THR A 20 22.84 -25.14 10.29
N PHE A 21 22.53 -24.11 11.05
CA PHE A 21 23.05 -23.95 12.43
C PHE A 21 21.98 -23.83 13.53
N PHE A 22 20.71 -24.19 13.31
CA PHE A 22 19.69 -24.13 14.36
C PHE A 22 19.07 -25.47 14.78
N LEU A 23 19.75 -26.58 14.54
CA LEU A 23 19.24 -27.93 14.86
C LEU A 23 20.13 -28.73 15.81
N MET A 24 20.86 -28.11 16.73
CA MET A 24 21.51 -28.80 17.85
C MET A 24 21.58 -27.91 19.09
N LEU A 25 20.46 -27.69 19.77
CA LEU A 25 20.41 -27.43 21.23
C LEU A 25 18.99 -27.54 21.77
N VAL A 26 18.40 -28.72 21.73
CA VAL A 26 17.24 -29.05 22.58
C VAL A 26 17.50 -30.42 23.17
N MET A 27 18.25 -30.48 24.28
CA MET A 27 18.09 -31.54 25.29
C MET A 27 18.54 -31.01 26.65
N THR A 28 17.66 -31.28 27.63
CA THR A 28 17.84 -31.24 29.09
C THR A 28 17.68 -29.89 29.80
N TRP A 29 16.46 -29.65 30.27
CA TRP A 29 16.23 -28.92 31.51
C TRP A 29 15.16 -29.65 32.34
N PRO A 30 15.38 -29.94 33.61
CA PRO A 30 14.38 -30.54 34.50
C PRO A 30 13.40 -29.46 34.98
N ALA A 31 12.15 -29.86 35.09
CA ALA A 31 11.07 -29.04 35.65
C ALA A 31 11.37 -28.62 37.08
N ARG A 32 11.36 -27.31 37.38
CA ARG A 32 11.17 -26.76 38.70
C ARG A 32 10.05 -25.74 38.65
N SER A 33 9.01 -26.02 39.41
CA SER A 33 7.90 -25.15 39.77
C SER A 33 8.40 -23.92 40.53
N GLY A 34 8.08 -22.73 39.99
CA GLY A 34 8.29 -21.46 40.71
C GLY A 34 7.75 -20.34 39.83
N ALA A 35 6.57 -19.82 40.15
CA ALA A 35 5.97 -18.67 39.48
C ALA A 35 6.86 -17.45 39.72
N ALA A 36 7.52 -16.99 38.68
CA ALA A 36 8.27 -15.74 38.67
C ALA A 36 7.32 -14.59 38.31
N ALA A 37 7.38 -13.50 39.09
CA ALA A 37 6.66 -12.27 38.87
C ALA A 37 6.99 -11.65 37.50
N PRO A 38 6.03 -10.99 36.84
CA PRO A 38 6.27 -10.36 35.54
C PRO A 38 7.30 -9.22 35.65
N PRO A 39 8.08 -8.97 34.55
CA PRO A 39 9.14 -7.96 34.58
C PRO A 39 8.59 -6.55 34.86
N ALA A 40 9.37 -5.75 35.57
CA ALA A 40 9.03 -4.43 36.10
C ALA A 40 8.50 -3.40 35.06
N TYR A 41 8.73 -3.60 33.77
CA TYR A 41 8.21 -2.69 32.74
C TYR A 41 6.68 -2.80 32.52
N LEU A 42 6.04 -3.90 32.92
CA LEU A 42 4.58 -4.05 32.85
C LEU A 42 3.87 -3.37 34.03
N GLN A 43 4.57 -3.11 35.14
CA GLN A 43 4.01 -2.40 36.31
C GLN A 43 4.06 -0.87 36.15
N ALA A 44 4.97 -0.34 35.30
CA ALA A 44 5.05 1.11 35.00
C ALA A 44 3.91 1.64 34.14
N ARG A 45 3.10 0.77 33.52
CA ARG A 45 1.97 1.17 32.66
C ARG A 45 0.68 1.49 33.41
N ALA A 46 0.58 1.13 34.69
CA ALA A 46 -0.61 1.35 35.50
C ALA A 46 -0.57 2.64 36.34
N ALA A 47 0.59 3.33 36.44
CA ALA A 47 0.79 4.44 37.36
C ALA A 47 0.75 5.85 36.75
N HIS A 48 0.43 5.99 35.43
CA HIS A 48 0.33 7.30 34.78
C HIS A 48 -1.04 7.62 34.16
N LEU A 49 -2.12 7.09 34.76
CA LEU A 49 -3.50 7.41 34.36
C LEU A 49 -4.24 8.09 35.54
N GLU A 50 -3.78 9.25 35.98
CA GLU A 50 -4.62 10.19 36.72
C GLU A 50 -4.22 11.61 36.39
N ALA A 51 -4.87 12.16 35.37
CA ALA A 51 -5.08 13.59 35.20
C ALA A 51 -6.54 13.79 34.73
N PRO A 52 -7.35 14.63 35.39
CA PRO A 52 -8.76 14.78 35.05
C PRO A 52 -8.89 15.68 33.82
N ALA A 53 -8.99 15.09 32.64
CA ALA A 53 -9.53 15.76 31.48
C ALA A 53 -11.01 15.34 31.39
N THR A 54 -11.92 16.26 31.63
CA THR A 54 -13.33 16.12 31.29
C THR A 54 -13.46 16.02 29.78
N TYR A 55 -13.30 14.80 29.26
CA TYR A 55 -13.66 14.50 27.89
C TYR A 55 -15.17 14.30 27.82
N PHE A 56 -15.85 15.17 27.11
CA PHE A 56 -17.18 14.87 26.61
C PHE A 56 -17.02 13.67 25.66
N GLU A 57 -17.46 12.49 26.09
CA GLU A 57 -17.57 11.30 25.25
C GLU A 57 -18.54 11.62 24.11
N THR A 58 -18.01 11.88 22.92
CA THR A 58 -18.81 11.89 21.71
C THR A 58 -19.13 10.44 21.37
N PRO A 59 -20.40 10.03 21.18
CA PRO A 59 -20.74 8.65 20.90
C PRO A 59 -19.97 8.13 19.68
N ALA A 60 -19.46 6.91 19.74
CA ALA A 60 -18.66 6.24 18.71
C ALA A 60 -19.32 6.21 17.30
N ALA A 61 -20.64 6.41 17.24
CA ALA A 61 -21.43 6.48 16.00
C ALA A 61 -21.11 7.70 15.08
N TYR A 62 -20.30 8.68 15.54
CA TYR A 62 -20.05 9.93 14.82
C TYR A 62 -18.66 10.10 14.21
N LEU A 63 -17.83 9.07 14.20
CA LEU A 63 -16.44 9.19 13.70
C LEU A 63 -16.35 9.18 12.16
N GLY A 64 -17.38 8.71 11.44
CA GLY A 64 -17.42 8.68 9.97
C GLY A 64 -17.66 10.06 9.33
N LEU A 65 -17.39 10.16 8.03
CA LEU A 65 -17.82 11.31 7.21
C LEU A 65 -19.36 11.25 7.00
N PRO A 66 -20.08 12.39 7.03
CA PRO A 66 -21.50 12.38 6.70
C PRO A 66 -21.71 12.02 5.22
N ARG A 67 -22.80 11.33 4.90
CA ARG A 67 -23.20 10.98 3.53
C ARG A 67 -24.28 11.93 3.04
N SER A 68 -24.37 12.09 1.71
CA SER A 68 -25.38 12.92 1.04
C SER A 68 -25.71 12.34 -0.33
N SER A 69 -26.88 12.70 -0.89
CA SER A 69 -27.13 12.45 -2.30
C SER A 69 -26.16 13.28 -3.17
N PRO A 70 -25.71 12.77 -4.32
CA PRO A 70 -24.85 13.50 -5.24
C PRO A 70 -25.49 14.81 -5.70
N GLU A 71 -26.79 14.79 -6.03
CA GLU A 71 -27.56 15.94 -6.50
C GLU A 71 -27.56 17.08 -5.48
N ALA A 72 -27.73 16.77 -4.19
CA ALA A 72 -27.70 17.77 -3.11
C ALA A 72 -26.32 18.45 -3.00
N GLN A 73 -25.27 17.81 -3.51
CA GLN A 73 -23.91 18.34 -3.54
C GLN A 73 -23.48 18.81 -4.95
N GLY A 74 -24.44 18.99 -5.87
CA GLY A 74 -24.19 19.54 -7.19
C GLY A 74 -23.52 18.59 -8.19
N ILE A 75 -23.68 17.28 -8.02
CA ILE A 75 -23.20 16.26 -8.97
C ILE A 75 -24.39 15.38 -9.36
N ALA A 76 -24.61 15.15 -10.65
CA ALA A 76 -25.65 14.22 -11.06
C ALA A 76 -25.22 12.77 -10.81
N SER A 77 -26.11 11.93 -10.27
CA SER A 77 -25.84 10.50 -10.05
C SER A 77 -25.42 9.78 -11.33
N ARG A 78 -25.97 10.17 -12.49
CA ARG A 78 -25.57 9.61 -13.80
C ARG A 78 -24.10 9.90 -14.15
N ASP A 79 -23.58 11.10 -13.80
CA ASP A 79 -22.21 11.46 -14.14
C ASP A 79 -21.19 10.65 -13.28
N ILE A 80 -21.56 10.35 -12.03
CA ILE A 80 -20.79 9.41 -11.19
C ILE A 80 -20.90 7.99 -11.73
N LEU A 81 -22.09 7.57 -12.18
CA LEU A 81 -22.28 6.27 -12.83
C LEU A 81 -21.40 6.13 -14.08
N ASP A 82 -21.34 7.15 -14.93
CA ASP A 82 -20.49 7.19 -16.13
C ASP A 82 -18.99 7.07 -15.76
N PHE A 83 -18.56 7.70 -14.66
CA PHE A 83 -17.20 7.55 -14.15
C PHE A 83 -16.94 6.12 -13.68
N VAL A 84 -17.83 5.54 -12.87
CA VAL A 84 -17.67 4.20 -12.29
C VAL A 84 -17.70 3.14 -13.38
N GLN A 85 -18.56 3.28 -14.39
CA GLN A 85 -18.60 2.39 -15.54
C GLN A 85 -17.29 2.45 -16.34
N ALA A 86 -16.81 3.67 -16.65
CA ALA A 86 -15.54 3.83 -17.34
C ALA A 86 -14.36 3.27 -16.54
N ALA A 87 -14.35 3.45 -15.22
CA ALA A 87 -13.32 2.87 -14.35
C ALA A 87 -13.37 1.34 -14.36
N ASP A 88 -14.56 0.74 -14.27
CA ASP A 88 -14.75 -0.71 -14.28
C ASP A 88 -14.39 -1.36 -15.62
N GLU A 89 -14.58 -0.64 -16.73
CA GLU A 89 -14.27 -1.12 -18.08
C GLU A 89 -12.81 -0.94 -18.47
N GLN A 90 -12.23 0.24 -18.18
CA GLN A 90 -10.94 0.68 -18.73
C GLN A 90 -9.76 0.46 -17.78
N ILE A 91 -10.02 0.32 -16.48
CA ILE A 91 -8.99 0.09 -15.47
C ILE A 91 -9.02 -1.38 -15.06
N ASP A 92 -7.92 -2.08 -15.29
CA ASP A 92 -7.85 -3.53 -15.03
C ASP A 92 -8.15 -3.89 -13.56
N MET A 93 -7.67 -3.07 -12.63
CA MET A 93 -7.83 -3.35 -11.21
C MET A 93 -8.08 -2.06 -10.41
N MET A 94 -9.34 -1.66 -10.34
CA MET A 94 -9.82 -0.75 -9.30
C MET A 94 -10.09 -1.55 -8.03
N ASN A 95 -9.71 -1.02 -6.88
CA ASN A 95 -9.94 -1.67 -5.59
C ASN A 95 -11.00 -0.94 -4.79
N SER A 96 -10.85 0.40 -4.68
CA SER A 96 -11.83 1.24 -3.98
C SER A 96 -11.88 2.65 -4.54
N PHE A 97 -12.99 3.32 -4.29
CA PHE A 97 -13.24 4.71 -4.68
C PHE A 97 -14.12 5.38 -3.63
N MET A 98 -13.79 6.62 -3.27
CA MET A 98 -14.64 7.48 -2.45
C MET A 98 -14.55 8.91 -2.94
N LEU A 99 -15.70 9.53 -3.18
CA LEU A 99 -15.84 10.93 -3.57
C LEU A 99 -16.48 11.73 -2.44
N ILE A 100 -15.76 12.74 -1.98
CA ILE A 100 -16.26 13.74 -1.04
C ILE A 100 -16.53 15.04 -1.77
N ARG A 101 -17.65 15.67 -1.47
CA ARG A 101 -18.00 17.02 -1.91
C ARG A 101 -18.61 17.78 -0.74
N HIS A 102 -18.15 19.04 -0.53
CA HIS A 102 -18.60 19.89 0.58
C HIS A 102 -18.58 19.17 1.95
N GLY A 103 -17.52 18.39 2.19
CA GLY A 103 -17.33 17.60 3.41
C GLY A 103 -18.26 16.40 3.57
N ARG A 104 -18.97 15.96 2.53
CA ARG A 104 -19.89 14.82 2.54
C ARG A 104 -19.51 13.80 1.50
N VAL A 105 -19.58 12.51 1.87
CA VAL A 105 -19.42 11.42 0.91
C VAL A 105 -20.65 11.38 0.01
N VAL A 106 -20.44 11.47 -1.28
CA VAL A 106 -21.50 11.44 -2.31
C VAL A 106 -21.50 10.13 -3.11
N ALA A 107 -20.37 9.44 -3.14
CA ALA A 107 -20.26 8.08 -3.68
C ALA A 107 -19.10 7.35 -3.02
N GLU A 108 -19.28 6.05 -2.82
CA GLU A 108 -18.26 5.14 -2.30
C GLU A 108 -18.43 3.76 -2.91
N ALA A 109 -17.34 3.08 -3.22
CA ALA A 109 -17.34 1.78 -3.90
C ALA A 109 -16.12 0.95 -3.53
N TRP A 110 -16.31 -0.36 -3.53
CA TRP A 110 -15.26 -1.35 -3.43
C TRP A 110 -15.49 -2.44 -4.47
N TRP A 111 -14.45 -2.77 -5.21
CA TRP A 111 -14.47 -3.90 -6.14
C TRP A 111 -14.21 -5.19 -5.37
N ALA A 112 -15.24 -6.02 -5.18
CA ALA A 112 -15.04 -7.30 -4.49
C ALA A 112 -13.84 -8.08 -5.08
N PRO A 113 -12.93 -8.65 -4.26
CA PRO A 113 -13.05 -8.98 -2.85
C PRO A 113 -12.69 -7.85 -1.87
N TYR A 114 -12.30 -6.66 -2.34
CA TYR A 114 -12.04 -5.51 -1.47
C TYR A 114 -13.32 -5.07 -0.75
N ASP A 115 -13.17 -4.47 0.42
CA ASP A 115 -14.28 -4.00 1.26
C ASP A 115 -13.88 -2.78 2.09
N ALA A 116 -14.87 -2.18 2.76
CA ALA A 116 -14.69 -0.95 3.53
C ALA A 116 -13.84 -1.12 4.80
N GLU A 117 -13.81 -2.32 5.38
CA GLU A 117 -13.18 -2.57 6.69
C GLU A 117 -11.72 -3.03 6.56
N THR A 118 -11.33 -3.52 5.40
CA THR A 118 -9.96 -3.99 5.18
C THR A 118 -9.01 -2.83 4.90
N PRO A 119 -7.93 -2.64 5.68
CA PRO A 119 -6.91 -1.65 5.39
C PRO A 119 -6.15 -2.02 4.12
N HIS A 120 -5.65 -1.01 3.41
CA HIS A 120 -4.89 -1.18 2.18
C HIS A 120 -3.53 -0.50 2.30
N ILE A 121 -2.47 -1.10 1.76
CA ILE A 121 -1.14 -0.51 1.75
C ILE A 121 -1.07 0.70 0.83
N LEU A 122 -0.58 1.82 1.36
CA LEU A 122 -0.59 3.11 0.66
C LEU A 122 0.63 3.36 -0.22
N TYR A 123 1.67 2.53 -0.14
CA TYR A 123 2.94 2.85 -0.80
C TYR A 123 3.37 4.29 -0.53
N SER A 124 3.75 5.04 -1.56
CA SER A 124 4.29 6.39 -1.42
C SER A 124 3.29 7.44 -0.95
N LEU A 125 2.00 7.18 -0.92
CA LEU A 125 1.03 8.06 -0.27
C LEU A 125 1.34 8.23 1.24
N SER A 126 2.04 7.25 1.85
CA SER A 126 2.60 7.35 3.21
C SER A 126 3.47 8.59 3.43
N LYS A 127 4.14 9.07 2.37
CA LYS A 127 5.01 10.26 2.43
C LYS A 127 4.27 11.52 2.89
N SER A 128 3.02 11.68 2.48
CA SER A 128 2.19 12.82 2.87
C SER A 128 1.89 12.81 4.37
N PHE A 129 1.73 11.64 4.97
CA PHE A 129 1.58 11.48 6.42
C PHE A 129 2.90 11.75 7.15
N THR A 130 4.04 11.32 6.61
CA THR A 130 5.37 11.66 7.15
C THR A 130 5.62 13.17 7.11
N SER A 131 5.25 13.85 6.01
CA SER A 131 5.26 15.31 5.91
C SER A 131 4.43 15.97 7.01
N THR A 132 3.23 15.43 7.27
CA THR A 132 2.36 15.92 8.34
C THR A 132 3.03 15.80 9.71
N ALA A 133 3.70 14.68 9.99
CA ALA A 133 4.47 14.50 11.22
C ALA A 133 5.60 15.53 11.37
N VAL A 134 6.33 15.81 10.28
CA VAL A 134 7.35 16.86 10.26
C VAL A 134 6.74 18.24 10.55
N GLY A 135 5.61 18.58 9.93
CA GLY A 135 4.92 19.84 10.16
C GLY A 135 4.47 20.02 11.60
N LEU A 136 3.96 18.96 12.22
CA LEU A 136 3.59 18.94 13.64
C LEU A 136 4.82 19.12 14.54
N ALA A 137 5.92 18.42 14.26
CA ALA A 137 7.14 18.52 15.04
C ALA A 137 7.77 19.94 14.93
N ILE A 138 7.65 20.59 13.76
CA ILE A 138 8.06 22.01 13.60
C ILE A 138 7.16 22.91 14.44
N SER A 139 5.85 22.72 14.42
CA SER A 139 4.91 23.53 15.22
C SER A 139 5.10 23.37 16.73
N GLU A 140 5.62 22.22 17.15
CA GLU A 140 6.01 21.94 18.54
C GLU A 140 7.42 22.46 18.89
N GLY A 141 8.10 23.14 17.96
CA GLY A 141 9.46 23.67 18.17
C GLY A 141 10.56 22.61 18.27
N LYS A 142 10.28 21.37 17.84
CA LYS A 142 11.23 20.25 17.96
C LYS A 142 12.25 20.18 16.83
N LEU A 143 11.94 20.76 15.68
CA LEU A 143 12.83 20.87 14.54
C LEU A 143 12.47 22.06 13.65
N SER A 144 13.38 22.43 12.72
CA SER A 144 13.19 23.50 11.76
C SER A 144 13.42 23.00 10.33
N LEU A 145 12.76 23.64 9.35
CA LEU A 145 13.04 23.42 7.93
C LEU A 145 14.52 23.66 7.55
N ASP A 146 15.19 24.56 8.28
CA ASP A 146 16.57 24.95 8.03
C ASP A 146 17.60 24.10 8.76
N ASP A 147 17.18 23.19 9.59
CA ASP A 147 18.08 22.28 10.28
C ASP A 147 18.85 21.40 9.28
N GLN A 148 20.16 21.31 9.47
CA GLN A 148 21.02 20.42 8.70
C GLN A 148 20.74 18.97 9.07
N VAL A 149 20.62 18.09 8.06
CA VAL A 149 20.31 16.67 8.26
C VAL A 149 21.37 15.97 9.11
N LEU A 150 22.64 16.29 8.90
CA LEU A 150 23.76 15.70 9.63
C LEU A 150 23.70 15.92 11.14
N LYS A 151 23.10 17.00 11.63
CA LYS A 151 23.05 17.27 13.08
C LYS A 151 22.28 16.20 13.87
N PHE A 152 21.35 15.49 13.20
CA PHE A 152 20.52 14.47 13.84
C PHE A 152 21.22 13.11 13.94
N PHE A 153 22.22 12.87 13.10
CA PHE A 153 22.87 11.56 12.96
C PHE A 153 24.41 11.69 12.91
N PRO A 154 25.05 12.27 13.96
CA PRO A 154 26.49 12.46 13.95
C PRO A 154 27.27 11.13 13.90
N ASP A 155 26.73 10.06 14.50
CA ASP A 155 27.37 8.74 14.56
C ASP A 155 27.25 7.95 13.24
N ASP A 156 26.32 8.34 12.36
CA ASP A 156 26.11 7.75 11.04
C ASP A 156 26.75 8.57 9.91
N ALA A 157 27.27 9.75 10.23
CA ALA A 157 27.92 10.61 9.26
C ALA A 157 29.20 9.97 8.72
N PRO A 158 29.51 10.09 7.41
CA PRO A 158 30.80 9.66 6.88
C PRO A 158 31.91 10.48 7.52
N PRO A 159 33.17 9.94 7.66
CA PRO A 159 34.27 10.65 8.30
C PRO A 159 34.59 12.00 7.65
N GLN A 160 34.36 12.13 6.35
CA GLN A 160 34.56 13.36 5.58
C GLN A 160 33.32 13.67 4.74
N PRO A 161 32.27 14.26 5.34
CA PRO A 161 31.08 14.63 4.59
C PRO A 161 31.39 15.69 3.55
N SER A 162 30.85 15.59 2.33
CA SER A 162 30.97 16.62 1.31
C SER A 162 30.27 17.91 1.74
N ASP A 163 30.64 19.04 1.13
CA ASP A 163 30.03 20.35 1.42
C ASP A 163 28.52 20.31 1.10
N ASN A 164 28.11 19.62 0.03
CA ASN A 164 26.70 19.43 -0.30
C ASN A 164 25.97 18.63 0.77
N LEU A 165 26.56 17.55 1.28
CA LEU A 165 25.93 16.79 2.37
C LEU A 165 25.82 17.63 3.65
N ARG A 166 26.86 18.45 3.99
CA ARG A 166 26.81 19.40 5.12
C ARG A 166 25.70 20.43 4.95
N ALA A 167 25.48 20.90 3.71
CA ALA A 167 24.47 21.90 3.40
C ALA A 167 23.04 21.36 3.33
N MET A 168 22.84 20.03 3.23
CA MET A 168 21.51 19.40 3.12
C MET A 168 20.65 19.68 4.35
N ARG A 169 19.43 20.17 4.14
CA ARG A 169 18.49 20.58 5.19
C ARG A 169 17.22 19.72 5.16
N VAL A 170 16.44 19.75 6.22
CA VAL A 170 15.13 19.09 6.32
C VAL A 170 14.22 19.47 5.15
N ARG A 171 14.19 20.75 4.74
CA ARG A 171 13.41 21.19 3.58
C ARG A 171 13.81 20.52 2.27
N ASP A 172 15.08 20.14 2.12
CA ASP A 172 15.57 19.51 0.89
C ASP A 172 15.13 18.04 0.79
N LEU A 173 14.99 17.36 1.92
CA LEU A 173 14.34 16.04 2.01
C LEU A 173 12.85 16.14 1.66
N LEU A 174 12.14 17.12 2.25
CA LEU A 174 10.70 17.32 2.05
C LEU A 174 10.33 17.58 0.59
N ARG A 175 11.12 18.42 -0.11
CA ARG A 175 10.83 18.86 -1.48
C ARG A 175 11.48 18.02 -2.57
N MET A 176 12.03 16.84 -2.23
CA MET A 176 12.70 15.93 -3.17
C MET A 176 13.86 16.57 -3.93
N ALA A 177 14.69 17.37 -3.22
CA ALA A 177 15.82 18.09 -3.82
C ALA A 177 17.09 17.93 -2.97
N THR A 178 17.39 16.70 -2.59
CA THR A 178 18.53 16.33 -1.72
C THR A 178 19.90 16.56 -2.34
N GLY A 179 19.97 16.68 -3.68
CA GLY A 179 21.22 16.78 -4.42
C GLY A 179 21.86 15.43 -4.78
N ASN A 180 21.20 14.32 -4.48
CA ASN A 180 21.61 13.00 -4.98
C ASN A 180 21.31 12.88 -6.49
N GLN A 181 22.08 12.06 -7.20
CA GLN A 181 21.84 11.72 -8.60
C GLN A 181 20.97 10.46 -8.76
N THR A 182 21.03 9.56 -7.79
CA THR A 182 20.25 8.33 -7.72
C THR A 182 19.74 8.11 -6.29
N GLU A 183 18.76 7.25 -6.10
CA GLU A 183 18.34 6.81 -4.77
C GLU A 183 19.38 5.88 -4.12
N ALA A 184 19.60 6.02 -2.81
CA ALA A 184 20.35 5.05 -2.01
C ALA A 184 19.58 3.73 -1.93
N GLN A 185 20.29 2.60 -1.98
CA GLN A 185 19.67 1.27 -1.99
C GLN A 185 19.46 0.75 -0.55
N LEU A 186 18.49 1.31 0.17
CA LEU A 186 18.24 0.94 1.58
C LEU A 186 17.76 -0.50 1.76
N ARG A 187 17.03 -1.04 0.76
CA ARG A 187 16.44 -2.38 0.87
C ARG A 187 17.47 -3.50 0.76
N ASP A 188 18.62 -3.23 0.15
CA ASP A 188 19.71 -4.21 0.03
C ASP A 188 20.43 -4.42 1.37
N ALA A 189 20.28 -3.47 2.30
CA ALA A 189 20.79 -3.56 3.66
C ALA A 189 19.75 -4.24 4.58
N ALA A 190 19.63 -5.55 4.46
CA ALA A 190 18.65 -6.34 5.23
C ALA A 190 19.09 -6.61 6.67
N THR A 191 20.29 -6.16 7.10
CA THR A 191 20.84 -6.45 8.42
C THR A 191 20.59 -5.30 9.40
N LYS A 192 20.43 -5.63 10.70
CA LYS A 192 20.34 -4.63 11.77
C LYS A 192 21.64 -3.86 11.97
N ASP A 193 22.75 -4.39 11.47
CA ASP A 193 24.09 -3.89 11.72
C ASP A 193 24.46 -2.68 10.84
N GLU A 194 23.69 -2.46 9.74
CA GLU A 194 23.89 -1.32 8.86
C GLU A 194 22.65 -0.40 8.86
N PRO A 195 22.65 0.68 9.68
CA PRO A 195 21.53 1.60 9.75
C PRO A 195 21.24 2.26 8.39
N TRP A 196 19.96 2.31 8.01
CA TRP A 196 19.54 2.95 6.76
C TRP A 196 19.89 4.45 6.71
N THR A 197 19.99 5.09 7.87
CA THR A 197 20.49 6.47 8.01
C THR A 197 21.93 6.58 7.53
N ARG A 198 22.80 5.66 7.93
CA ARG A 198 24.21 5.63 7.50
C ARG A 198 24.35 5.39 5.99
N ILE A 199 23.57 4.46 5.44
CA ILE A 199 23.58 4.20 3.98
C ILE A 199 23.17 5.45 3.21
N PHE A 200 22.11 6.15 3.65
CA PHE A 200 21.69 7.39 3.01
C PHE A 200 22.77 8.47 3.09
N LEU A 201 23.37 8.67 4.26
CA LEU A 201 24.39 9.71 4.47
C LEU A 201 25.72 9.41 3.75
N ALA A 202 26.04 8.15 3.52
CA ALA A 202 27.20 7.72 2.73
C ALA A 202 26.96 7.83 1.22
N HIS A 203 25.70 7.98 0.76
CA HIS A 203 25.37 8.05 -0.66
C HIS A 203 25.82 9.39 -1.26
N PRO A 204 26.45 9.42 -2.46
CA PRO A 204 26.98 10.65 -3.06
C PRO A 204 25.94 11.75 -3.25
N VAL A 205 26.35 13.00 -2.96
CA VAL A 205 25.55 14.22 -3.14
C VAL A 205 26.27 15.15 -4.12
N PRO A 206 26.27 14.85 -5.44
CA PRO A 206 27.04 15.61 -6.43
C PRO A 206 26.45 16.99 -6.71
N PHE A 207 25.15 17.20 -6.50
CA PHE A 207 24.50 18.47 -6.76
C PHE A 207 24.24 19.24 -5.48
N LYS A 208 24.20 20.57 -5.59
CA LYS A 208 23.83 21.44 -4.46
C LYS A 208 22.38 21.11 -4.03
N PRO A 209 22.12 20.81 -2.74
CA PRO A 209 20.77 20.61 -2.25
C PRO A 209 19.83 21.76 -2.63
N GLY A 210 18.62 21.41 -3.05
CA GLY A 210 17.62 22.38 -3.47
C GLY A 210 17.63 22.76 -4.95
N THR A 211 18.53 22.24 -5.77
CA THR A 211 18.68 22.64 -7.18
C THR A 211 18.17 21.61 -8.18
N HIS A 212 18.07 20.33 -7.81
CA HIS A 212 17.66 19.24 -8.69
C HIS A 212 16.54 18.43 -8.04
N PHE A 213 15.48 18.21 -8.78
CA PHE A 213 14.44 17.29 -8.37
C PHE A 213 14.90 15.84 -8.60
N LEU A 214 14.87 15.04 -7.56
CA LEU A 214 14.98 13.60 -7.62
C LEU A 214 13.94 13.02 -6.66
N TYR A 215 12.95 12.27 -7.17
CA TYR A 215 12.03 11.54 -6.31
C TYR A 215 12.83 10.52 -5.49
N ASN A 216 12.92 10.71 -4.18
CA ASN A 216 13.88 10.05 -3.30
C ASN A 216 13.20 9.49 -2.06
N SER A 217 12.84 8.20 -2.10
CA SER A 217 12.21 7.51 -0.97
C SER A 217 13.13 7.39 0.26
N PRO A 218 14.45 7.11 0.12
CA PRO A 218 15.42 7.22 1.21
C PRO A 218 15.42 8.56 1.91
N GLY A 219 15.28 9.67 1.17
CA GLY A 219 15.15 11.01 1.76
C GLY A 219 13.92 11.14 2.67
N THR A 220 12.80 10.50 2.31
CA THR A 220 11.60 10.48 3.18
C THR A 220 11.81 9.58 4.41
N TYR A 221 12.54 8.47 4.27
CA TYR A 221 12.93 7.68 5.44
C TYR A 221 13.74 8.52 6.42
N MET A 222 14.66 9.37 5.93
CA MET A 222 15.42 10.30 6.80
C MET A 222 14.50 11.26 7.55
N LEU A 223 13.41 11.76 6.94
CA LEU A 223 12.40 12.56 7.64
C LEU A 223 11.73 11.77 8.78
N SER A 224 11.39 10.51 8.53
CA SER A 224 10.84 9.62 9.56
C SER A 224 11.83 9.40 10.71
N ALA A 225 13.09 9.13 10.39
CA ALA A 225 14.16 8.95 11.36
C ALA A 225 14.41 10.24 12.18
N ILE A 226 14.35 11.42 11.55
CA ILE A 226 14.46 12.72 12.23
C ILE A 226 13.30 12.92 13.20
N VAL A 227 12.05 12.66 12.78
CA VAL A 227 10.88 12.75 13.67
C VAL A 227 11.07 11.84 14.88
N GLN A 228 11.47 10.57 14.68
CA GLN A 228 11.74 9.66 15.79
C GLN A 228 12.87 10.15 16.70
N LYS A 229 13.93 10.70 16.13
CA LYS A 229 15.08 11.23 16.90
C LYS A 229 14.68 12.40 17.81
N VAL A 230 13.84 13.33 17.31
CA VAL A 230 13.47 14.55 18.08
C VAL A 230 12.27 14.36 18.99
N THR A 231 11.46 13.31 18.77
CA THR A 231 10.24 13.06 19.55
C THR A 231 10.36 11.85 20.48
N GLY A 232 11.31 10.95 20.24
CA GLY A 232 11.42 9.65 20.92
C GLY A 232 10.36 8.63 20.49
N MET A 233 9.54 8.93 19.48
CA MET A 233 8.41 8.10 19.03
C MET A 233 8.57 7.77 17.55
N THR A 234 8.14 6.56 17.13
CA THR A 234 7.98 6.28 15.70
C THR A 234 7.00 7.27 15.07
N VAL A 235 7.06 7.49 13.74
CA VAL A 235 6.07 8.36 13.07
C VAL A 235 4.64 7.86 13.31
N LEU A 236 4.43 6.54 13.32
CA LEU A 236 3.13 5.95 13.62
C LEU A 236 2.64 6.38 15.02
N ASP A 237 3.46 6.18 16.05
CA ASP A 237 3.08 6.48 17.43
C ASP A 237 2.94 8.00 17.67
N TYR A 238 3.80 8.80 17.02
CA TYR A 238 3.72 10.25 17.11
C TYR A 238 2.44 10.82 16.49
N LEU A 239 2.00 10.26 15.35
CA LEU A 239 0.77 10.66 14.69
C LEU A 239 -0.49 10.08 15.34
N ARG A 240 -0.40 9.00 16.10
CA ARG A 240 -1.57 8.34 16.71
C ARG A 240 -2.46 9.32 17.47
N PRO A 241 -2.02 9.99 18.55
CA PRO A 241 -2.87 10.94 19.30
C PRO A 241 -3.08 12.28 18.58
N ARG A 242 -2.24 12.65 17.62
CA ARG A 242 -2.24 13.95 16.94
C ARG A 242 -3.10 13.99 15.69
N LEU A 243 -3.17 12.86 14.99
CA LEU A 243 -3.81 12.77 13.67
C LEU A 243 -4.78 11.58 13.58
N PHE A 244 -4.31 10.36 13.87
CA PHE A 244 -5.09 9.15 13.58
C PHE A 244 -6.32 9.02 14.48
N GLU A 245 -6.17 9.13 15.78
CA GLU A 245 -7.30 9.09 16.73
C GLU A 245 -8.30 10.23 16.51
N PRO A 246 -7.88 11.52 16.37
CA PRO A 246 -8.80 12.60 16.08
C PRO A 246 -9.57 12.44 14.78
N LEU A 247 -8.95 11.84 13.75
CA LEU A 247 -9.60 11.52 12.48
C LEU A 247 -10.41 10.21 12.54
N GLY A 248 -10.35 9.45 13.63
CA GLY A 248 -11.06 8.20 13.80
C GLY A 248 -10.51 7.05 12.95
N PHE A 249 -9.19 7.00 12.74
CA PHE A 249 -8.53 5.87 12.11
C PHE A 249 -8.58 4.65 13.02
N LYS A 250 -8.85 3.48 12.43
CA LYS A 250 -8.94 2.22 13.14
C LYS A 250 -7.66 1.41 12.87
N ASP A 251 -6.84 1.23 13.91
CA ASP A 251 -5.65 0.38 13.90
C ASP A 251 -4.69 0.58 12.70
N PRO A 252 -4.27 1.82 12.42
CA PRO A 252 -3.29 2.06 11.38
C PRO A 252 -1.98 1.35 11.72
N SER A 253 -1.34 0.75 10.72
CA SER A 253 -0.04 0.09 10.87
C SER A 253 0.97 0.65 9.88
N TRP A 254 2.25 0.54 10.19
CA TRP A 254 3.33 1.06 9.34
C TRP A 254 4.53 0.13 9.36
N VAL A 255 5.02 -0.21 8.19
CA VAL A 255 6.26 -0.98 8.01
C VAL A 255 7.44 -0.25 8.64
N THR A 256 8.34 -0.97 9.31
CA THR A 256 9.55 -0.42 9.90
C THR A 256 10.82 -0.92 9.22
N SER A 257 11.90 -0.15 9.34
CA SER A 257 13.25 -0.61 9.04
C SER A 257 13.70 -1.68 10.07
N PRO A 258 14.80 -2.40 9.81
CA PRO A 258 15.38 -3.31 10.80
C PRO A 258 15.73 -2.64 12.15
N GLN A 259 15.94 -1.31 12.14
CA GLN A 259 16.21 -0.51 13.34
C GLN A 259 14.94 -0.07 14.09
N GLY A 260 13.74 -0.50 13.67
CA GLY A 260 12.48 -0.14 14.31
C GLY A 260 11.99 1.29 13.99
N ILE A 261 12.50 1.92 12.94
CA ILE A 261 12.05 3.24 12.47
C ILE A 261 10.97 3.02 11.41
N SER A 262 9.83 3.73 11.49
CA SER A 262 8.81 3.67 10.43
C SER A 262 9.43 3.99 9.09
N ALA A 263 9.13 3.19 8.04
CA ALA A 263 9.72 3.39 6.71
C ALA A 263 9.45 4.79 6.13
N GLY A 264 8.37 5.44 6.58
CA GLY A 264 8.03 6.82 6.25
C GLY A 264 7.66 7.05 4.79
N ALA A 265 8.46 6.51 3.88
CA ALA A 265 8.28 6.66 2.45
C ALA A 265 7.19 5.73 1.85
N TYR A 266 6.85 4.68 2.55
CA TYR A 266 5.87 3.65 2.16
C TYR A 266 5.44 2.84 3.38
N GLY A 267 4.47 1.94 3.19
CA GLY A 267 4.14 0.92 4.17
C GLY A 267 3.13 1.31 5.24
N LEU A 268 2.50 2.49 5.15
CA LEU A 268 1.31 2.82 5.94
C LEU A 268 0.13 2.04 5.38
N MET A 269 -0.65 1.41 6.26
CA MET A 269 -1.88 0.69 5.93
C MET A 269 -3.06 1.36 6.62
N VAL A 270 -4.05 1.77 5.84
CA VAL A 270 -5.27 2.42 6.30
C VAL A 270 -6.44 2.11 5.36
N ARG A 271 -7.66 2.40 5.79
CA ARG A 271 -8.87 2.20 4.99
C ARG A 271 -9.10 3.34 3.99
N THR A 272 -9.90 3.11 2.97
CA THR A 272 -10.22 4.13 1.95
C THR A 272 -10.87 5.38 2.55
N GLU A 273 -11.79 5.23 3.49
CA GLU A 273 -12.40 6.38 4.17
C GLU A 273 -11.38 7.18 5.01
N GLU A 274 -10.34 6.53 5.51
CA GLU A 274 -9.26 7.17 6.26
C GLU A 274 -8.36 8.01 5.34
N ILE A 275 -8.11 7.55 4.11
CA ILE A 275 -7.47 8.36 3.07
C ILE A 275 -8.33 9.58 2.77
N ALA A 276 -9.63 9.38 2.62
CA ALA A 276 -10.58 10.46 2.32
C ALA A 276 -10.66 11.50 3.45
N ARG A 277 -10.66 11.08 4.73
CA ARG A 277 -10.60 11.98 5.89
C ARG A 277 -9.30 12.78 5.94
N PHE A 278 -8.16 12.17 5.60
CA PHE A 278 -6.89 12.87 5.48
C PHE A 278 -6.93 13.93 4.38
N GLY A 279 -7.48 13.62 3.21
CA GLY A 279 -7.70 14.60 2.14
C GLY A 279 -8.62 15.74 2.57
N GLN A 280 -9.73 15.43 3.25
CA GLN A 280 -10.68 16.42 3.77
C GLN A 280 -10.03 17.33 4.82
N LEU A 281 -9.18 16.80 5.70
CA LEU A 281 -8.39 17.60 6.63
C LEU A 281 -7.51 18.62 5.89
N TYR A 282 -6.83 18.20 4.82
CA TYR A 282 -5.98 19.09 4.03
C TYR A 282 -6.80 20.11 3.24
N LEU A 283 -7.94 19.72 2.69
CA LEU A 283 -8.89 20.64 2.04
C LEU A 283 -9.36 21.73 3.00
N GLN A 284 -9.60 21.38 4.27
CA GLN A 284 -9.98 22.30 5.34
C GLN A 284 -8.77 22.97 6.03
N LYS A 285 -7.61 23.04 5.35
CA LYS A 285 -6.40 23.70 5.84
C LYS A 285 -5.98 23.21 7.23
N GLY A 286 -6.13 21.91 7.48
CA GLY A 286 -5.74 21.27 8.73
C GLY A 286 -6.74 21.36 9.88
N ALA A 287 -7.91 21.94 9.66
CA ALA A 287 -8.99 21.96 10.63
C ALA A 287 -9.87 20.70 10.51
N TRP A 288 -10.27 20.15 11.63
CA TRP A 288 -11.17 19.01 11.70
C TRP A 288 -12.15 19.15 12.86
N ARG A 289 -13.43 19.17 12.55
CA ARG A 289 -14.51 19.31 13.56
C ARG A 289 -14.27 20.47 14.56
N GLY A 290 -13.89 21.64 14.03
CA GLY A 290 -13.64 22.85 14.80
C GLY A 290 -12.29 22.89 15.55
N ARG A 291 -11.46 21.85 15.41
CA ARG A 291 -10.10 21.80 15.99
C ARG A 291 -9.05 21.92 14.89
N GLN A 292 -8.01 22.71 15.12
CA GLN A 292 -6.85 22.76 14.25
C GLN A 292 -5.92 21.59 14.62
N LEU A 293 -5.91 20.53 13.80
CA LEU A 293 -5.05 19.36 14.01
C LEU A 293 -3.67 19.55 13.37
N VAL A 294 -3.62 20.16 12.18
CA VAL A 294 -2.38 20.45 11.46
C VAL A 294 -2.35 21.96 11.21
N PRO A 295 -1.26 22.68 11.51
CA PRO A 295 -1.21 24.13 11.29
C PRO A 295 -1.56 24.51 9.85
N ALA A 296 -2.46 25.51 9.68
CA ALA A 296 -2.89 25.95 8.34
C ALA A 296 -1.71 26.43 7.47
N ALA A 297 -0.73 27.08 8.09
CA ALA A 297 0.50 27.49 7.42
C ALA A 297 1.29 26.28 6.88
N TRP A 298 1.33 25.15 7.64
CA TRP A 298 1.97 23.94 7.15
C TRP A 298 1.24 23.35 5.95
N VAL A 299 -0.09 23.25 6.00
CA VAL A 299 -0.88 22.75 4.87
C VAL A 299 -0.61 23.59 3.61
N GLN A 300 -0.61 24.90 3.74
CA GLN A 300 -0.31 25.83 2.64
C GLN A 300 1.12 25.62 2.10
N GLU A 301 2.11 25.52 2.97
CA GLU A 301 3.50 25.29 2.59
C GLU A 301 3.68 23.93 1.91
N ALA A 302 3.12 22.87 2.49
CA ALA A 302 3.30 21.50 2.01
C ALA A 302 2.65 21.25 0.65
N THR A 303 1.54 21.92 0.35
CA THR A 303 0.79 21.73 -0.90
C THR A 303 1.10 22.75 -2.00
N SER A 304 1.96 23.75 -1.71
CA SER A 304 2.44 24.72 -2.69
C SER A 304 3.63 24.18 -3.48
N LEU A 305 3.90 24.79 -4.65
CA LEU A 305 5.08 24.46 -5.46
C LEU A 305 6.37 24.81 -4.72
N LYS A 306 7.23 23.83 -4.48
CA LYS A 306 8.57 23.98 -3.87
C LYS A 306 9.70 23.61 -4.83
N THR A 307 9.46 22.65 -5.72
CA THR A 307 10.45 22.21 -6.71
C THR A 307 9.73 21.92 -8.02
N ALA A 308 10.20 22.52 -9.10
CA ALA A 308 9.79 22.18 -10.45
C ALA A 308 10.37 20.81 -10.81
N ASN A 309 9.58 19.97 -11.49
CA ASN A 309 9.93 18.56 -11.77
C ASN A 309 9.61 18.13 -13.21
N GLY A 310 9.24 19.07 -14.07
CA GLY A 310 8.90 18.86 -15.47
C GLY A 310 8.05 19.98 -16.01
N SER A 311 7.57 19.82 -17.25
CA SER A 311 6.77 20.82 -17.95
C SER A 311 5.73 20.23 -18.90
N ALA A 312 5.55 18.89 -18.93
CA ALA A 312 4.55 18.26 -19.78
C ALA A 312 3.13 18.60 -19.30
N PRO A 313 2.32 19.34 -20.09
CA PRO A 313 1.04 19.88 -19.62
C PRO A 313 -0.03 18.81 -19.38
N THR A 314 0.15 17.61 -19.93
CA THR A 314 -0.79 16.49 -19.80
C THR A 314 -0.39 15.48 -18.72
N SER A 315 0.80 15.63 -18.14
CA SER A 315 1.31 14.77 -17.08
C SER A 315 1.00 15.37 -15.70
N ASP A 316 0.37 14.62 -14.83
CA ASP A 316 0.16 15.03 -13.44
C ASP A 316 1.40 14.80 -12.56
N TRP A 317 2.48 14.25 -13.13
CA TRP A 317 3.80 14.14 -12.46
C TRP A 317 4.77 15.25 -12.82
N ASP A 318 4.38 16.18 -13.72
CA ASP A 318 5.21 17.29 -14.20
C ASP A 318 4.68 18.67 -13.78
N GLN A 319 3.72 18.72 -12.85
CA GLN A 319 3.10 19.99 -12.40
C GLN A 319 3.81 20.59 -11.18
N GLY A 320 4.92 19.99 -10.75
CA GLY A 320 5.70 20.41 -9.59
C GLY A 320 5.45 19.60 -8.33
N TYR A 321 6.27 19.83 -7.32
CA TYR A 321 6.28 19.11 -6.05
C TYR A 321 6.33 20.06 -4.86
N GLY A 322 5.54 19.75 -3.82
CA GLY A 322 5.52 20.45 -2.55
C GLY A 322 6.39 19.76 -1.50
N TYR A 323 5.95 19.73 -0.24
CA TYR A 323 6.55 18.95 0.82
C TYR A 323 5.86 17.60 0.94
N GLN A 324 6.29 16.62 0.10
CA GLN A 324 5.75 15.27 -0.02
C GLN A 324 4.30 15.22 -0.55
N PHE A 325 3.94 16.20 -1.39
CA PHE A 325 2.71 16.29 -2.17
C PHE A 325 3.06 16.66 -3.62
N TRP A 326 2.43 15.99 -4.55
CA TRP A 326 2.46 16.34 -5.97
C TRP A 326 1.49 17.48 -6.27
N ARG A 327 1.91 18.42 -7.07
CA ARG A 327 0.96 19.32 -7.75
C ARG A 327 0.35 18.58 -8.93
N CYS A 328 -0.89 18.93 -9.25
CA CYS A 328 -1.63 18.34 -10.35
C CYS A 328 -2.12 19.41 -11.32
N ARG A 329 -2.58 18.98 -12.47
CA ARG A 329 -3.43 19.81 -13.36
C ARG A 329 -4.63 20.34 -12.56
N HIS A 330 -5.34 21.31 -13.11
CA HIS A 330 -6.56 21.89 -12.51
C HIS A 330 -6.36 22.44 -11.08
N ASN A 331 -5.18 23.00 -10.82
CA ASN A 331 -4.80 23.55 -9.51
C ASN A 331 -5.01 22.61 -8.31
N ALA A 332 -5.16 21.32 -8.58
CA ALA A 332 -5.26 20.28 -7.56
C ALA A 332 -3.88 19.89 -6.98
N TYR A 333 -3.90 19.15 -5.90
CA TYR A 333 -2.71 18.49 -5.34
C TYR A 333 -3.09 17.10 -4.81
N ARG A 334 -2.10 16.28 -4.65
CA ARG A 334 -2.33 14.92 -4.16
C ARG A 334 -1.16 14.34 -3.39
N GLY A 335 -1.42 13.35 -2.52
CA GLY A 335 -0.51 12.26 -2.20
C GLY A 335 -0.82 11.09 -3.11
N ASP A 336 0.21 10.38 -3.59
CA ASP A 336 0.01 9.16 -4.35
C ASP A 336 0.99 8.05 -3.96
N GLY A 337 0.61 6.82 -4.27
CA GLY A 337 1.42 5.63 -4.07
C GLY A 337 1.48 4.76 -5.32
N ALA A 338 2.54 3.97 -5.43
CA ALA A 338 2.74 3.06 -6.54
C ALA A 338 1.47 2.26 -6.84
N PHE A 339 1.24 2.05 -8.13
CA PHE A 339 0.11 1.31 -8.68
C PHE A 339 -1.26 1.97 -8.50
N GLY A 340 -1.30 3.26 -8.09
CA GLY A 340 -2.53 4.07 -8.08
C GLY A 340 -3.26 4.13 -6.76
N GLN A 341 -2.54 4.38 -5.67
CA GLN A 341 -3.12 4.76 -4.39
C GLN A 341 -3.20 6.29 -4.34
N TYR A 342 -4.39 6.87 -4.27
CA TYR A 342 -4.57 8.32 -4.40
C TYR A 342 -5.34 8.94 -3.26
N CYS A 343 -4.86 10.10 -2.83
CA CYS A 343 -5.60 11.11 -2.08
C CYS A 343 -5.54 12.42 -2.88
N ILE A 344 -6.52 12.66 -3.74
CA ILE A 344 -6.60 13.83 -4.62
C ILE A 344 -7.46 14.89 -3.93
N VAL A 345 -6.91 16.09 -3.77
CA VAL A 345 -7.62 17.24 -3.22
C VAL A 345 -7.82 18.28 -4.32
N ILE A 346 -9.06 18.70 -4.53
CA ILE A 346 -9.49 19.64 -5.58
C ILE A 346 -10.11 20.87 -4.91
N PRO A 347 -9.28 21.86 -4.49
CA PRO A 347 -9.74 22.97 -3.66
C PRO A 347 -10.85 23.83 -4.32
N GLU A 348 -10.75 24.10 -5.62
CA GLU A 348 -11.72 24.91 -6.36
C GLU A 348 -13.10 24.27 -6.45
N GLN A 349 -13.16 22.96 -6.23
CA GLN A 349 -14.42 22.20 -6.25
C GLN A 349 -14.88 21.80 -4.85
N ASP A 350 -14.17 22.18 -3.79
CA ASP A 350 -14.41 21.68 -2.42
C ASP A 350 -14.62 20.17 -2.40
N ALA A 351 -13.67 19.43 -3.03
CA ALA A 351 -13.79 17.99 -3.26
C ALA A 351 -12.51 17.22 -2.93
N VAL A 352 -12.70 15.97 -2.53
CA VAL A 352 -11.63 14.97 -2.33
C VAL A 352 -12.00 13.69 -3.03
N VAL A 353 -11.02 13.08 -3.71
CA VAL A 353 -11.16 11.76 -4.31
C VAL A 353 -10.10 10.83 -3.71
N ALA A 354 -10.55 9.80 -3.01
CA ALA A 354 -9.70 8.72 -2.53
C ALA A 354 -9.88 7.49 -3.42
N ILE A 355 -8.78 6.92 -3.91
CA ILE A 355 -8.79 5.73 -4.77
C ILE A 355 -7.67 4.79 -4.32
N THR A 356 -7.95 3.49 -4.31
CA THR A 356 -6.93 2.45 -4.34
C THR A 356 -7.10 1.61 -5.59
N SER A 357 -6.00 1.24 -6.23
CA SER A 357 -6.00 0.46 -7.47
C SER A 357 -4.70 -0.34 -7.64
N GLY A 358 -4.68 -1.24 -8.62
CA GLY A 358 -3.51 -2.04 -8.98
C GLY A 358 -3.16 -1.88 -10.45
N VAL A 359 -2.76 -0.69 -10.88
CA VAL A 359 -2.53 -0.34 -12.29
C VAL A 359 -1.09 0.04 -12.59
N ARG A 360 -0.64 -0.30 -13.79
CA ARG A 360 0.67 0.14 -14.30
C ARG A 360 0.61 1.59 -14.81
N ASN A 361 -0.42 1.92 -15.58
CA ASN A 361 -0.64 3.28 -16.08
C ASN A 361 -1.45 4.10 -15.07
N MET A 362 -0.75 4.69 -14.13
CA MET A 362 -1.36 5.50 -13.07
C MET A 362 -2.05 6.76 -13.63
N GLN A 363 -1.57 7.35 -14.75
CA GLN A 363 -2.18 8.54 -15.36
C GLN A 363 -3.59 8.26 -15.89
N SER A 364 -3.91 7.02 -16.31
CA SER A 364 -5.26 6.68 -16.80
C SER A 364 -6.33 6.88 -15.74
N VAL A 365 -6.04 6.56 -14.46
CA VAL A 365 -6.95 6.79 -13.34
C VAL A 365 -7.16 8.29 -13.10
N MET A 366 -6.09 9.08 -13.13
CA MET A 366 -6.17 10.55 -12.99
C MET A 366 -6.98 11.17 -14.13
N ASN A 367 -6.77 10.71 -15.37
CA ASN A 367 -7.53 11.21 -16.52
C ASN A 367 -9.03 10.97 -16.36
N LEU A 368 -9.46 9.80 -15.87
CA LEU A 368 -10.89 9.56 -15.60
C LEU A 368 -11.46 10.54 -14.57
N VAL A 369 -10.69 10.90 -13.53
CA VAL A 369 -11.12 11.93 -12.57
C VAL A 369 -11.29 13.28 -13.26
N TRP A 370 -10.33 13.69 -14.10
CA TRP A 370 -10.37 14.98 -14.80
C TRP A 370 -11.42 15.03 -15.89
N ASP A 371 -11.62 13.96 -16.64
CA ASP A 371 -12.50 13.93 -17.80
C ASP A 371 -13.97 13.67 -17.42
N LYS A 372 -14.24 12.98 -16.31
CA LYS A 372 -15.58 12.55 -15.90
C LYS A 372 -16.09 13.25 -14.65
N LEU A 373 -15.31 13.23 -13.55
CA LEU A 373 -15.78 13.77 -12.27
C LEU A 373 -15.66 15.30 -12.20
N LEU A 374 -14.53 15.85 -12.61
CA LEU A 374 -14.29 17.29 -12.49
C LEU A 374 -15.36 18.14 -13.23
N PRO A 375 -15.69 17.88 -14.50
CA PRO A 375 -16.72 18.66 -15.21
C PRO A 375 -18.15 18.42 -14.69
N ALA A 376 -18.38 17.32 -13.99
CA ALA A 376 -19.67 17.00 -13.36
C ALA A 376 -19.99 17.87 -12.14
N MET A 377 -18.97 18.45 -11.49
CA MET A 377 -19.11 19.21 -10.24
C MET A 377 -19.68 20.61 -10.50
N LYS A 378 -20.95 20.84 -10.16
CA LYS A 378 -21.63 22.13 -10.32
C LYS A 378 -21.62 22.93 -9.01
N THR A 379 -21.75 24.24 -9.11
CA THR A 379 -21.72 25.16 -7.95
C THR A 379 -23.02 25.17 -7.13
N ARG A 380 -24.10 24.61 -7.66
CA ARG A 380 -25.43 24.60 -7.01
C ARG A 380 -25.95 23.16 -6.93
N PRO A 381 -26.78 22.85 -5.93
CA PRO A 381 -27.52 21.60 -5.92
C PRO A 381 -28.32 21.40 -7.22
N LEU A 382 -28.47 20.15 -7.62
CA LEU A 382 -29.24 19.74 -8.78
C LEU A 382 -30.61 19.20 -8.35
N PRO A 383 -31.61 19.19 -9.24
CA PRO A 383 -32.83 18.45 -8.99
C PRO A 383 -32.57 16.99 -8.70
N GLU A 384 -33.35 16.42 -7.77
CA GLU A 384 -33.28 15.00 -7.45
C GLU A 384 -33.60 14.15 -8.69
N ASP A 385 -32.77 13.10 -8.91
CA ASP A 385 -32.99 12.08 -9.95
C ASP A 385 -32.96 10.67 -9.32
N PRO A 386 -34.09 10.22 -8.77
CA PRO A 386 -34.16 8.91 -8.11
C PRO A 386 -33.81 7.73 -9.01
N ALA A 387 -34.11 7.83 -10.32
CA ALA A 387 -33.83 6.77 -11.28
C ALA A 387 -32.32 6.60 -11.50
N SER A 388 -31.61 7.69 -11.80
CA SER A 388 -30.16 7.67 -11.96
C SER A 388 -29.46 7.29 -10.65
N ARG A 389 -29.96 7.76 -9.50
CA ARG A 389 -29.42 7.39 -8.19
C ARG A 389 -29.56 5.89 -7.91
N LYS A 390 -30.71 5.30 -8.22
CA LYS A 390 -30.91 3.86 -8.09
C LYS A 390 -29.96 3.08 -9.01
N ALA A 391 -29.81 3.48 -10.26
CA ALA A 391 -28.89 2.85 -11.20
C ALA A 391 -27.43 2.94 -10.71
N LEU A 392 -27.03 4.09 -10.17
CA LEU A 392 -25.71 4.25 -9.55
C LEU A 392 -25.53 3.27 -8.38
N GLN A 393 -26.49 3.20 -7.44
CA GLN A 393 -26.42 2.30 -6.28
C GLN A 393 -26.32 0.83 -6.69
N GLU A 394 -27.11 0.42 -7.69
CA GLU A 394 -27.05 -0.96 -8.25
C GLU A 394 -25.68 -1.26 -8.86
N LYS A 395 -25.11 -0.33 -9.63
CA LYS A 395 -23.76 -0.48 -10.18
C LYS A 395 -22.69 -0.56 -9.08
N LEU A 396 -22.72 0.33 -8.10
CA LEU A 396 -21.76 0.35 -6.99
C LEU A 396 -21.80 -0.99 -6.19
N ALA A 397 -22.98 -1.54 -5.96
CA ALA A 397 -23.18 -2.81 -5.26
C ALA A 397 -22.71 -4.04 -6.05
N SER A 398 -22.59 -3.93 -7.37
CA SER A 398 -22.23 -5.05 -8.27
C SER A 398 -20.74 -5.09 -8.63
N LEU A 399 -19.93 -4.14 -8.16
CA LEU A 399 -18.53 -4.03 -8.55
C LEU A 399 -17.69 -5.18 -8.00
N ALA A 400 -16.88 -5.76 -8.87
CA ALA A 400 -15.94 -6.80 -8.52
C ALA A 400 -14.72 -6.79 -9.45
N VAL A 401 -13.56 -7.13 -8.92
CA VAL A 401 -12.39 -7.43 -9.75
C VAL A 401 -12.75 -8.56 -10.70
N LYS A 402 -12.36 -8.44 -11.97
CA LYS A 402 -12.71 -9.42 -13.01
C LYS A 402 -12.13 -10.79 -12.64
N MET A 403 -13.02 -11.75 -12.43
CA MET A 403 -12.68 -13.16 -12.22
C MET A 403 -12.27 -13.82 -13.55
N PRO A 404 -11.58 -14.99 -13.51
CA PRO A 404 -11.33 -15.77 -14.72
C PRO A 404 -12.64 -16.10 -15.44
N ALA A 405 -12.72 -15.71 -16.71
CA ALA A 405 -13.89 -16.01 -17.54
C ALA A 405 -13.83 -17.45 -18.03
N GLY A 406 -14.87 -18.25 -17.74
CA GLY A 406 -14.89 -19.65 -18.13
C GLY A 406 -16.02 -20.44 -17.48
N ARG A 407 -15.90 -21.77 -17.56
CA ARG A 407 -16.88 -22.73 -17.01
C ARG A 407 -16.47 -23.20 -15.61
N PRO A 408 -17.41 -23.50 -14.72
CA PRO A 408 -17.08 -24.06 -13.40
C PRO A 408 -16.60 -25.52 -13.47
N THR A 409 -16.90 -26.22 -14.56
CA THR A 409 -16.56 -27.63 -14.74
C THR A 409 -15.97 -27.89 -16.13
N SER A 410 -15.20 -28.96 -16.27
CA SER A 410 -14.67 -29.49 -17.52
C SER A 410 -14.60 -31.02 -17.44
N PRO A 411 -14.67 -31.74 -18.57
CA PRO A 411 -14.37 -33.17 -18.60
C PRO A 411 -12.99 -33.54 -18.06
N ALA A 412 -12.03 -32.60 -18.12
CA ALA A 412 -10.70 -32.80 -17.56
C ALA A 412 -10.70 -32.82 -16.02
N ALA A 413 -11.66 -32.16 -15.36
CA ALA A 413 -11.68 -32.03 -13.90
C ALA A 413 -11.59 -33.39 -13.19
N ALA A 414 -12.34 -34.39 -13.64
CA ALA A 414 -12.31 -35.75 -13.05
C ALA A 414 -10.96 -36.44 -13.20
N ARG A 415 -10.19 -36.11 -14.24
CA ARG A 415 -8.88 -36.70 -14.52
C ARG A 415 -7.74 -36.06 -13.73
N VAL A 416 -7.83 -34.75 -13.42
CA VAL A 416 -6.74 -33.95 -12.87
C VAL A 416 -6.92 -33.63 -11.39
N SER A 417 -8.17 -33.56 -10.91
CA SER A 417 -8.44 -33.23 -9.51
C SER A 417 -7.84 -34.25 -8.56
N GLY A 418 -7.17 -33.75 -7.52
CA GLY A 418 -6.50 -34.57 -6.50
C GLY A 418 -5.13 -35.13 -6.91
N LYS A 419 -4.71 -34.94 -8.15
CA LYS A 419 -3.37 -35.36 -8.57
C LYS A 419 -2.33 -34.33 -8.22
N TRP A 420 -1.16 -34.77 -7.72
CA TRP A 420 0.02 -33.94 -7.57
C TRP A 420 0.79 -33.90 -8.90
N TYR A 421 1.23 -32.69 -9.28
CA TYR A 421 2.14 -32.44 -10.38
C TYR A 421 3.43 -31.86 -9.82
N GLU A 422 4.52 -32.59 -9.98
CA GLU A 422 5.85 -32.22 -9.47
C GLU A 422 6.65 -31.49 -10.55
N PHE A 423 7.38 -30.47 -10.13
CA PHE A 423 8.25 -29.66 -10.99
C PHE A 423 9.72 -29.91 -10.69
N PRO A 424 10.59 -29.91 -11.70
CA PRO A 424 12.03 -29.82 -11.50
C PRO A 424 12.41 -28.60 -10.67
N LYS A 425 13.61 -28.60 -10.10
CA LYS A 425 14.17 -27.46 -9.39
C LYS A 425 14.05 -26.19 -10.25
N ASN A 426 13.48 -25.13 -9.70
CA ASN A 426 13.18 -23.89 -10.39
C ASN A 426 13.34 -22.68 -9.46
N ASP A 427 13.29 -21.45 -10.05
CA ASP A 427 13.50 -20.20 -9.33
C ASP A 427 12.24 -19.70 -8.58
N THR A 428 11.05 -20.32 -8.81
CA THR A 428 9.80 -19.92 -8.14
C THR A 428 9.59 -20.62 -6.79
N SER A 429 10.46 -21.57 -6.44
CA SER A 429 10.36 -22.41 -5.23
C SER A 429 9.13 -23.32 -5.17
N ILE A 430 8.31 -23.41 -6.23
CA ILE A 430 7.18 -24.33 -6.32
C ILE A 430 7.70 -25.72 -6.65
N GLN A 431 7.54 -26.67 -5.72
CA GLN A 431 7.96 -28.06 -5.90
C GLN A 431 6.86 -28.91 -6.53
N ALA A 432 5.62 -28.70 -6.11
CA ALA A 432 4.47 -29.41 -6.66
C ALA A 432 3.19 -28.61 -6.47
N VAL A 433 2.18 -28.91 -7.31
CA VAL A 433 0.83 -28.37 -7.19
C VAL A 433 -0.20 -29.47 -7.29
N GLN A 434 -1.34 -29.23 -6.62
CA GLN A 434 -2.54 -30.05 -6.71
C GLN A 434 -3.76 -29.13 -6.81
N LEU A 435 -4.67 -29.44 -7.71
CA LEU A 435 -6.00 -28.83 -7.76
C LEU A 435 -7.00 -29.82 -7.17
N ASP A 436 -7.64 -29.45 -6.08
CA ASP A 436 -8.77 -30.18 -5.49
C ASP A 436 -10.06 -29.49 -5.96
N LEU A 437 -10.66 -29.99 -7.05
CA LEU A 437 -11.80 -29.36 -7.73
C LEU A 437 -13.12 -30.08 -7.48
N ASN A 438 -13.08 -31.30 -6.91
CA ASN A 438 -14.23 -32.16 -6.71
C ASN A 438 -14.73 -32.16 -5.25
N SER A 439 -14.04 -31.50 -4.34
CA SER A 439 -14.48 -31.34 -2.95
C SER A 439 -15.54 -30.24 -2.82
N GLU A 440 -16.28 -30.23 -1.70
CA GLU A 440 -17.21 -29.15 -1.36
C GLU A 440 -16.53 -27.80 -1.23
N SER A 441 -15.20 -27.80 -1.01
CA SER A 441 -14.36 -26.59 -0.90
C SER A 441 -13.18 -26.69 -1.84
N PRO A 442 -13.36 -26.38 -3.13
CA PRO A 442 -12.28 -26.42 -4.12
C PRO A 442 -11.07 -25.62 -3.70
N ALA A 443 -9.87 -26.08 -4.02
CA ALA A 443 -8.64 -25.41 -3.61
C ALA A 443 -7.47 -25.66 -4.55
N LEU A 444 -6.54 -24.71 -4.55
CA LEU A 444 -5.17 -24.86 -5.00
C LEU A 444 -4.30 -25.24 -3.80
N ILE A 445 -3.56 -26.33 -3.91
CA ILE A 445 -2.58 -26.76 -2.91
C ILE A 445 -1.20 -26.71 -3.56
N VAL A 446 -0.28 -25.99 -2.92
CA VAL A 446 1.08 -25.79 -3.44
C VAL A 446 2.09 -26.27 -2.41
N ARG A 447 2.99 -27.14 -2.82
CA ARG A 447 4.13 -27.59 -2.02
C ARG A 447 5.36 -26.76 -2.35
N THR A 448 5.99 -26.20 -1.32
CA THR A 448 7.24 -25.45 -1.37
C THR A 448 8.22 -25.99 -0.33
N ALA A 449 9.44 -25.47 -0.27
CA ALA A 449 10.38 -25.79 0.80
C ALA A 449 9.85 -25.46 2.22
N GLY A 450 8.91 -24.52 2.32
CA GLY A 450 8.24 -24.13 3.57
C GLY A 450 7.02 -24.98 3.93
N GLY A 451 6.74 -26.06 3.18
CA GLY A 451 5.59 -26.94 3.37
C GLY A 451 4.45 -26.70 2.37
N GLU A 452 3.30 -27.31 2.66
CA GLU A 452 2.11 -27.23 1.83
C GLU A 452 1.24 -26.05 2.27
N LYS A 453 0.76 -25.29 1.27
CA LYS A 453 -0.18 -24.18 1.46
C LYS A 453 -1.45 -24.44 0.67
N ARG A 454 -2.60 -24.42 1.35
CA ARG A 454 -3.93 -24.56 0.75
C ARG A 454 -4.60 -23.21 0.59
N THR A 455 -5.07 -22.88 -0.61
CA THR A 455 -5.82 -21.66 -0.93
C THR A 455 -7.19 -22.07 -1.47
N PRO A 456 -8.30 -21.79 -0.77
CA PRO A 456 -9.65 -22.12 -1.25
C PRO A 456 -9.95 -21.32 -2.52
N ILE A 457 -10.67 -21.93 -3.47
CA ILE A 457 -11.02 -21.33 -4.76
C ILE A 457 -12.54 -21.27 -4.87
N GLY A 458 -13.09 -20.09 -5.14
CA GLY A 458 -14.48 -19.93 -5.53
C GLY A 458 -14.66 -20.19 -7.04
N LEU A 459 -15.62 -21.05 -7.40
CA LEU A 459 -16.04 -21.22 -8.78
C LEU A 459 -17.20 -20.25 -9.05
N ARG A 460 -16.96 -19.13 -9.77
CA ARG A 460 -17.90 -18.00 -10.00
C ARG A 460 -18.07 -17.06 -8.79
N ALA A 461 -17.20 -17.13 -7.80
CA ALA A 461 -17.19 -16.24 -6.64
C ALA A 461 -15.76 -16.06 -6.14
N TRP A 462 -15.55 -15.12 -5.25
CA TRP A 462 -14.31 -14.98 -4.50
C TRP A 462 -14.39 -15.81 -3.21
N ALA A 463 -13.51 -16.80 -3.05
CA ALA A 463 -13.32 -17.49 -1.78
C ALA A 463 -12.25 -16.76 -0.97
N LYS A 464 -12.64 -16.10 0.11
CA LYS A 464 -11.74 -15.39 1.03
C LYS A 464 -11.07 -16.36 2.00
N SER A 465 -9.78 -16.14 2.29
CA SER A 465 -9.01 -16.88 3.31
C SER A 465 -8.00 -15.98 3.99
N ARG A 466 -7.59 -16.39 5.18
CA ARG A 466 -6.41 -15.87 5.85
C ARG A 466 -5.29 -16.91 5.67
N GLY A 467 -4.14 -16.50 5.14
CA GLY A 467 -3.08 -17.39 4.72
C GLY A 467 -3.40 -18.14 3.41
N GLY A 468 -2.47 -18.98 2.98
CA GLY A 468 -2.52 -19.73 1.73
C GLY A 468 -1.32 -19.47 0.83
N PHE A 469 -1.38 -19.93 -0.41
CA PHE A 469 -0.36 -19.67 -1.42
C PHE A 469 -0.67 -18.36 -2.17
N SER A 470 0.19 -17.37 -2.00
CA SER A 470 0.02 -16.03 -2.59
C SER A 470 0.76 -15.85 -3.92
N ASN A 471 1.61 -16.80 -4.31
CA ASN A 471 2.53 -16.68 -5.44
C ASN A 471 3.44 -15.43 -5.36
N GLY A 472 3.80 -15.00 -4.14
CA GLY A 472 4.72 -13.90 -3.90
C GLY A 472 4.10 -12.49 -3.98
N ILE A 473 2.77 -12.36 -4.18
CA ILE A 473 2.11 -11.04 -4.19
C ILE A 473 1.97 -10.42 -2.80
N ASP A 474 2.29 -11.14 -1.75
CA ASP A 474 2.32 -10.71 -0.34
C ASP A 474 3.70 -10.28 0.15
N GLN A 475 4.76 -10.53 -0.61
CA GLN A 475 6.15 -10.24 -0.20
C GLN A 475 6.45 -8.75 0.08
N PHE A 476 5.59 -7.84 -0.37
CA PHE A 476 5.68 -6.39 -0.13
C PHE A 476 4.92 -5.95 1.12
N LEU A 477 4.19 -6.86 1.75
CA LEU A 477 3.60 -6.68 3.05
C LEU A 477 4.64 -7.08 4.09
N SER A 478 5.18 -6.14 4.84
CA SER A 478 5.87 -6.45 6.09
C SER A 478 4.86 -6.71 7.20
N VAL A 479 3.74 -7.33 6.89
CA VAL A 479 2.60 -7.53 7.78
C VAL A 479 2.29 -9.03 7.85
N PRO A 480 1.60 -9.47 8.88
CA PRO A 480 1.75 -10.76 9.52
C PRO A 480 1.84 -11.96 8.57
N ALA A 481 2.38 -13.05 9.08
CA ALA A 481 2.64 -14.31 8.38
C ALA A 481 1.45 -14.90 7.59
N GLU A 482 0.28 -14.28 7.64
CA GLU A 482 -0.96 -14.76 7.01
C GLU A 482 -1.68 -13.62 6.26
N PRO A 483 -1.38 -13.41 4.95
CA PRO A 483 -2.05 -12.41 4.14
C PRO A 483 -3.54 -12.71 3.96
N LEU A 484 -4.34 -11.67 3.76
CA LEU A 484 -5.74 -11.80 3.37
C LEU A 484 -5.82 -12.06 1.87
N LEU A 485 -6.19 -13.28 1.51
CA LEU A 485 -6.30 -13.73 0.12
C LEU A 485 -7.75 -13.96 -0.27
N ALA A 486 -8.04 -13.74 -1.55
CA ALA A 486 -9.26 -14.18 -2.18
C ALA A 486 -8.93 -14.82 -3.52
N ALA A 487 -9.43 -16.03 -3.77
CA ALA A 487 -9.16 -16.72 -5.02
C ALA A 487 -10.45 -17.11 -5.74
N SER A 488 -10.41 -17.01 -7.07
CA SER A 488 -11.47 -17.47 -7.96
C SER A 488 -10.86 -18.26 -9.10
N GLY A 489 -11.55 -19.30 -9.57
CA GLY A 489 -11.06 -20.17 -10.63
C GLY A 489 -12.15 -20.56 -11.63
N ALA A 490 -11.73 -20.80 -12.87
CA ALA A 490 -12.60 -21.29 -13.94
C ALA A 490 -11.80 -22.09 -14.97
N TRP A 491 -12.48 -22.98 -15.66
CA TRP A 491 -11.99 -23.63 -16.86
C TRP A 491 -12.13 -22.67 -18.04
N THR A 492 -10.98 -22.10 -18.49
CA THR A 492 -10.91 -21.16 -19.61
C THR A 492 -10.86 -21.86 -20.97
N SER A 493 -10.52 -23.16 -20.98
CA SER A 493 -10.73 -24.11 -22.08
C SER A 493 -11.01 -25.51 -21.49
N ASP A 494 -11.14 -26.54 -22.34
CA ASP A 494 -11.39 -27.91 -21.87
C ASP A 494 -10.24 -28.50 -21.05
N ASP A 495 -9.02 -28.01 -21.30
CA ASP A 495 -7.75 -28.49 -20.71
C ASP A 495 -7.01 -27.44 -19.89
N VAL A 496 -7.54 -26.20 -19.76
CA VAL A 496 -6.90 -25.12 -19.00
C VAL A 496 -7.81 -24.65 -17.88
N PHE A 497 -7.32 -24.79 -16.64
CA PHE A 497 -7.91 -24.17 -15.46
C PHE A 497 -7.12 -22.94 -15.06
N THR A 498 -7.79 -21.80 -14.89
CA THR A 498 -7.14 -20.55 -14.48
C THR A 498 -7.61 -20.16 -13.08
N VAL A 499 -6.66 -19.84 -12.20
CA VAL A 499 -6.91 -19.30 -10.85
C VAL A 499 -6.40 -17.89 -10.80
N LYS A 500 -7.20 -16.94 -10.33
CA LYS A 500 -6.77 -15.60 -9.95
C LYS A 500 -6.80 -15.49 -8.43
N ILE A 501 -5.66 -15.11 -7.84
CA ILE A 501 -5.49 -14.90 -6.40
C ILE A 501 -5.24 -13.41 -6.19
N VAL A 502 -6.06 -12.76 -5.37
CA VAL A 502 -5.95 -11.34 -4.97
C VAL A 502 -5.49 -11.29 -3.52
N ALA A 503 -4.44 -10.53 -3.24
CA ALA A 503 -4.07 -10.14 -1.88
C ALA A 503 -4.77 -8.80 -1.57
N TYR A 504 -5.98 -8.84 -1.00
CA TYR A 504 -6.88 -7.68 -0.99
C TYR A 504 -6.58 -6.60 0.08
N GLU A 505 -5.41 -6.67 0.69
CA GLU A 505 -4.75 -5.57 1.43
C GLU A 505 -3.74 -4.80 0.54
N THR A 506 -3.61 -5.18 -0.74
CA THR A 506 -2.55 -4.74 -1.66
C THR A 506 -3.10 -4.47 -3.05
N PRO A 507 -2.35 -3.79 -3.93
CA PRO A 507 -2.73 -3.62 -5.34
C PRO A 507 -2.52 -4.87 -6.21
N PHE A 508 -2.24 -6.04 -5.64
CA PHE A 508 -1.76 -7.18 -6.41
C PHE A 508 -2.77 -8.30 -6.57
N TYR A 509 -2.76 -8.88 -7.77
CA TYR A 509 -3.21 -10.23 -8.00
C TYR A 509 -2.16 -11.06 -8.76
N SER A 510 -2.25 -12.38 -8.65
CA SER A 510 -1.57 -13.35 -9.50
C SER A 510 -2.59 -14.16 -10.28
N ALA A 511 -2.46 -14.24 -11.60
CA ALA A 511 -3.21 -15.15 -12.45
C ALA A 511 -2.32 -16.34 -12.79
N MET A 512 -2.82 -17.55 -12.51
CA MET A 512 -2.11 -18.82 -12.72
C MET A 512 -2.94 -19.69 -13.65
N SER A 513 -2.37 -20.11 -14.77
CA SER A 513 -3.02 -20.97 -15.77
C SER A 513 -2.37 -22.35 -15.78
N PHE A 514 -3.18 -23.36 -15.50
CA PHE A 514 -2.81 -24.77 -15.42
C PHE A 514 -3.31 -25.47 -16.68
N ARG A 515 -2.41 -25.77 -17.62
CA ARG A 515 -2.72 -26.51 -18.85
C ARG A 515 -2.35 -27.97 -18.67
N PHE A 516 -3.31 -28.88 -18.88
CA PHE A 516 -3.15 -30.31 -18.70
C PHE A 516 -3.06 -31.05 -20.05
N GLU A 517 -1.97 -31.79 -20.27
CA GLU A 517 -1.74 -32.62 -21.45
C GLU A 517 -1.39 -34.05 -21.00
N GLY A 518 -2.44 -34.90 -20.85
CA GLY A 518 -2.25 -36.23 -20.27
C GLY A 518 -1.78 -36.15 -18.82
N ASP A 519 -0.59 -36.67 -18.55
CA ASP A 519 0.07 -36.64 -17.24
C ASP A 519 1.05 -35.46 -17.09
N ARG A 520 1.08 -34.55 -18.06
CA ARG A 520 1.90 -33.32 -18.02
C ARG A 520 1.05 -32.12 -17.61
N LEU A 521 1.69 -31.19 -16.93
CA LEU A 521 1.14 -29.87 -16.58
C LEU A 521 2.09 -28.78 -17.01
N GLN A 522 1.57 -27.77 -17.74
CA GLN A 522 2.24 -26.50 -17.94
C GLN A 522 1.57 -25.45 -17.04
N LEU A 523 2.37 -24.79 -16.21
CA LEU A 523 1.92 -23.71 -15.33
C LEU A 523 2.53 -22.39 -15.78
N ASP A 524 1.69 -21.49 -16.24
CA ASP A 524 2.00 -20.09 -16.51
C ASP A 524 1.44 -19.22 -15.38
N ALA A 525 2.21 -18.21 -14.95
CA ALA A 525 1.75 -17.27 -13.94
C ALA A 525 2.16 -15.83 -14.28
N GLU A 526 1.26 -14.89 -13.99
CA GLU A 526 1.49 -13.47 -14.23
C GLU A 526 0.84 -12.63 -13.11
N HIS A 527 1.55 -11.58 -12.68
CA HIS A 527 1.03 -10.55 -11.77
C HIS A 527 0.48 -9.37 -12.58
N ASN A 528 -0.55 -8.67 -12.06
CA ASN A 528 -1.07 -7.47 -12.73
C ASN A 528 -0.04 -6.35 -12.82
N VAL A 529 0.67 -6.11 -11.73
CA VAL A 529 1.70 -5.06 -11.61
C VAL A 529 2.87 -5.56 -10.76
N GLY A 530 4.00 -4.86 -10.85
CA GLY A 530 5.20 -5.14 -10.05
C GLY A 530 6.30 -4.13 -10.34
N PHE A 531 7.29 -4.04 -9.44
CA PHE A 531 8.51 -3.24 -9.66
C PHE A 531 9.53 -3.94 -10.57
N GLY A 532 9.22 -5.16 -11.01
CA GLY A 532 10.00 -5.97 -11.94
C GLY A 532 9.11 -6.65 -12.97
N PRO A 533 9.60 -7.71 -13.65
CA PRO A 533 8.81 -8.51 -14.57
C PRO A 533 7.56 -9.07 -13.90
N THR A 534 6.41 -8.97 -14.59
CA THR A 534 5.14 -9.51 -14.09
C THR A 534 4.90 -10.96 -14.53
N LYS A 535 5.43 -11.36 -15.70
CA LYS A 535 5.39 -12.77 -16.12
C LYS A 535 6.46 -13.56 -15.40
N LEU A 536 6.04 -14.66 -14.78
CA LEU A 536 6.93 -15.61 -14.16
C LEU A 536 7.40 -16.67 -15.17
N PRO A 537 8.55 -17.34 -14.95
CA PRO A 537 8.98 -18.45 -15.78
C PRO A 537 7.92 -19.54 -15.81
N ARG A 538 7.66 -20.10 -17.00
CA ARG A 538 6.79 -21.28 -17.15
C ARG A 538 7.39 -22.46 -16.44
N LEU A 539 6.57 -23.20 -15.71
CA LEU A 539 6.94 -24.46 -15.09
C LEU A 539 6.28 -25.62 -15.87
N GLU A 540 7.06 -26.69 -16.08
CA GLU A 540 6.57 -27.93 -16.67
C GLU A 540 6.68 -29.04 -15.63
N GLY A 541 5.55 -29.64 -15.31
CA GLY A 541 5.41 -30.67 -14.28
C GLY A 541 4.85 -31.96 -14.83
N GLN A 542 5.00 -33.02 -14.06
CA GLN A 542 4.47 -34.36 -14.34
C GLN A 542 3.73 -34.89 -13.13
N VAL A 543 2.73 -35.74 -13.37
CA VAL A 543 2.02 -36.45 -12.30
C VAL A 543 3.01 -37.23 -11.44
N ALA A 544 2.95 -36.99 -10.13
CA ALA A 544 3.68 -37.80 -9.16
C ALA A 544 2.99 -39.17 -9.05
N TYR A 545 3.63 -40.21 -9.56
CA TYR A 545 3.21 -41.57 -9.28
C TYR A 545 3.75 -41.98 -7.91
N ALA A 546 2.90 -42.58 -7.06
CA ALA A 546 3.37 -43.21 -5.84
C ALA A 546 4.47 -44.23 -6.23
N ALA A 547 5.64 -44.10 -5.63
CA ALA A 547 6.68 -45.12 -5.76
C ALA A 547 6.06 -46.48 -5.37
N LYS A 548 6.08 -47.44 -6.31
CA LYS A 548 5.55 -48.78 -6.08
C LYS A 548 6.38 -49.49 -5.00
#